data_7f15fde6093d3a5a47487cd5040ae137
#
_entry.id   7f15fde6093d3a5a47487cd5040ae137
#
_cell.length_a   1.000
_cell.length_b   1.000
_cell.length_c   1.000
_cell.angle_alpha   90.00
_cell.angle_beta   90.00
_cell.angle_gamma   90.00
#
_symmetry.space_group_name_H-M   'P 1'
#
loop_
_entity.id
_entity.type
_entity.pdbx_description
1 polymer ?
#
loop_
_entity_poly.entity_id
_entity_poly.type
_entity_poly.pdbx_seq_one_letter_code
_entity_poly.pdbx_strand_id
1 'polypeptide(L)'
;MYNPGSTIKFREARNDLGLLDAIIKPLYGRLDLDIAEANIRALEQNPPIEQVGNQIRIGFVKDPALLRAVTIRFEIETPRATQVHAHTESGGISIDGIAGPVETVTSSGRTEISNVEGELKVTGHSGAIVIRDAGGHVSVHNGSGGLQLYGIHGGVDAETTSGRTEISDVSGDIRATTHSASVRIDKAKGAVEAHNTSGSIDALQLSGSVHAETTTGAIRISQVSPAPIRALTRSGAIKVQLASGGGYLLDAQSASGKVSGPSTSTLARTKDAHSLKGQIGSGGPLVDLDTHSSKIEIE
;
A
#
# COMPACT_ATOMS: atom_id res chain seq x y z
N MET A 1 3.74 16.84 21.19
CA MET A 1 3.52 16.29 22.52
C MET A 1 3.11 14.85 22.41
N TYR A 2 3.82 13.99 23.09
CA TYR A 2 3.70 12.54 22.95
C TYR A 2 2.55 12.02 23.82
N ASN A 3 1.46 11.53 23.23
CA ASN A 3 0.46 10.74 23.93
C ASN A 3 0.55 9.29 23.44
N PRO A 4 1.35 8.45 24.10
CA PRO A 4 1.52 7.07 23.69
C PRO A 4 0.25 6.28 23.99
N GLY A 5 -0.44 5.81 22.95
CA GLY A 5 -1.51 4.85 23.06
C GLY A 5 -2.92 5.30 22.72
N SER A 6 -3.09 6.46 22.11
CA SER A 6 -4.41 6.84 21.59
C SER A 6 -4.80 5.96 20.40
N THR A 7 -5.99 5.40 20.43
CA THR A 7 -6.56 4.63 19.32
C THR A 7 -7.83 5.32 18.86
N ILE A 8 -7.93 5.54 17.56
CA ILE A 8 -9.12 6.14 16.95
C ILE A 8 -9.78 5.08 16.08
N LYS A 9 -11.07 4.86 16.29
CA LYS A 9 -11.90 3.98 15.48
C LYS A 9 -13.06 4.77 14.91
N PHE A 10 -13.23 4.67 13.60
CA PHE A 10 -14.39 5.16 12.89
C PHE A 10 -15.14 3.98 12.29
N ARG A 11 -16.44 3.96 12.43
CA ARG A 11 -17.33 3.01 11.76
C ARG A 11 -18.64 3.66 11.35
N GLU A 12 -19.34 3.05 10.41
CA GLU A 12 -20.66 3.47 9.99
C GLU A 12 -21.64 3.44 11.17
N ALA A 13 -22.38 4.52 11.35
CA ALA A 13 -23.48 4.57 12.32
C ALA A 13 -24.67 3.75 11.80
N ARG A 14 -25.30 3.00 12.69
CA ARG A 14 -26.50 2.22 12.35
C ARG A 14 -27.76 3.08 12.14
N ASN A 15 -27.68 4.36 12.44
CA ASN A 15 -28.72 5.37 12.26
C ASN A 15 -28.07 6.74 11.99
N ASP A 16 -28.84 7.70 11.53
CA ASP A 16 -28.36 9.05 11.15
C ASP A 16 -27.84 9.92 12.33
N LEU A 17 -27.83 9.35 13.54
CA LEU A 17 -27.45 10.06 14.75
C LEU A 17 -26.07 9.61 15.24
N GLY A 18 -25.00 9.63 14.59
CA GLY A 18 -23.68 9.21 15.04
C GLY A 18 -23.50 9.07 16.56
N LEU A 19 -22.77 8.10 17.02
CA LEU A 19 -22.44 7.89 18.44
C LEU A 19 -20.95 8.12 18.64
N LEU A 20 -20.58 8.94 19.62
CA LEU A 20 -19.20 9.09 20.05
C LEU A 20 -19.05 8.50 21.44
N ASP A 21 -18.16 7.54 21.57
CA ASP A 21 -17.74 6.98 22.85
C ASP A 21 -16.23 7.22 23.03
N ALA A 22 -15.84 7.74 24.18
CA ALA A 22 -14.46 7.99 24.55
C ALA A 22 -14.11 7.19 25.79
N ILE A 23 -13.22 6.23 25.66
CA ILE A 23 -12.73 5.46 26.78
C ILE A 23 -11.40 6.04 27.24
N ILE A 24 -11.38 6.62 28.42
CA ILE A 24 -10.20 7.22 29.04
C ILE A 24 -9.68 6.29 30.13
N LYS A 25 -8.40 5.94 30.04
CA LYS A 25 -7.76 5.02 30.99
C LYS A 25 -6.44 5.56 31.51
N PRO A 26 -6.06 5.28 32.79
CA PRO A 26 -4.74 5.64 33.29
C PRO A 26 -3.65 4.82 32.62
N LEU A 27 -2.52 5.45 32.33
CA LEU A 27 -1.26 4.79 31.98
C LEU A 27 -0.60 4.29 33.25
N TYR A 28 -0.42 2.99 33.39
CA TYR A 28 0.11 2.37 34.60
C TYR A 28 1.55 2.81 34.94
N GLY A 29 1.68 3.51 36.07
CA GLY A 29 2.92 3.78 36.79
C GLY A 29 2.56 4.21 38.21
N ARG A 30 3.17 3.58 39.22
CA ARG A 30 2.79 3.71 40.65
C ARG A 30 2.89 5.13 41.28
N LEU A 31 3.45 6.10 40.59
CA LEU A 31 3.74 7.44 41.14
C LEU A 31 2.78 8.56 40.67
N ASP A 32 1.87 8.30 39.74
CA ASP A 32 1.02 9.33 39.13
C ASP A 32 -0.48 9.00 39.15
N LEU A 33 -0.96 8.11 40.01
CA LEU A 33 -2.38 7.70 40.06
C LEU A 33 -3.30 8.89 40.38
N ASP A 34 -2.95 9.71 41.36
CA ASP A 34 -3.75 10.88 41.74
C ASP A 34 -3.86 11.89 40.60
N ILE A 35 -2.75 12.11 39.86
CA ILE A 35 -2.70 12.99 38.69
C ILE A 35 -3.54 12.39 37.56
N ALA A 36 -3.40 11.10 37.31
CA ALA A 36 -4.17 10.41 36.27
C ALA A 36 -5.67 10.46 36.56
N GLU A 37 -6.11 10.21 37.80
CA GLU A 37 -7.51 10.28 38.18
C GLU A 37 -8.08 11.70 38.08
N ALA A 38 -7.32 12.72 38.49
CA ALA A 38 -7.73 14.10 38.36
C ALA A 38 -7.89 14.51 36.88
N ASN A 39 -6.93 14.12 36.03
CA ASN A 39 -6.96 14.38 34.60
C ASN A 39 -8.10 13.66 33.90
N ILE A 40 -8.37 12.39 34.26
CA ILE A 40 -9.51 11.63 33.74
C ILE A 40 -10.82 12.33 34.05
N ARG A 41 -11.05 12.71 35.32
CA ARG A 41 -12.27 13.41 35.72
C ARG A 41 -12.44 14.76 34.99
N ALA A 42 -11.37 15.50 34.77
CA ALA A 42 -11.43 16.76 34.05
C ALA A 42 -11.78 16.54 32.57
N LEU A 43 -11.24 15.51 31.94
CA LEU A 43 -11.54 15.13 30.54
C LEU A 43 -12.95 14.56 30.38
N GLU A 44 -13.45 13.81 31.36
CA GLU A 44 -14.85 13.31 31.36
C GLU A 44 -15.86 14.43 31.52
N GLN A 45 -15.56 15.45 32.34
CA GLN A 45 -16.42 16.62 32.52
C GLN A 45 -16.42 17.55 31.30
N ASN A 46 -15.30 17.64 30.60
CA ASN A 46 -15.12 18.45 29.40
C ASN A 46 -14.43 17.63 28.32
N PRO A 47 -15.16 16.71 27.67
CA PRO A 47 -14.57 15.86 26.61
C PRO A 47 -14.01 16.74 25.49
N PRO A 48 -12.86 16.36 24.91
CA PRO A 48 -12.21 17.15 23.86
C PRO A 48 -12.93 17.01 22.52
N ILE A 49 -14.16 17.53 22.46
CA ILE A 49 -15.05 17.48 21.31
C ILE A 49 -15.54 18.91 21.07
N GLU A 50 -15.31 19.40 19.86
CA GLU A 50 -15.79 20.71 19.43
C GLU A 50 -16.61 20.54 18.15
N GLN A 51 -17.82 21.11 18.10
CA GLN A 51 -18.63 21.14 16.90
C GLN A 51 -18.83 22.59 16.44
N VAL A 52 -18.50 22.85 15.19
CA VAL A 52 -18.75 24.15 14.54
C VAL A 52 -19.45 23.90 13.20
N GLY A 53 -20.74 24.18 13.16
CA GLY A 53 -21.56 23.86 11.99
C GLY A 53 -21.57 22.36 11.68
N ASN A 54 -21.10 21.99 10.49
CA ASN A 54 -21.01 20.60 10.03
C ASN A 54 -19.64 19.94 10.25
N GLN A 55 -18.77 20.59 11.02
CA GLN A 55 -17.45 20.05 11.38
C GLN A 55 -17.42 19.66 12.84
N ILE A 56 -16.95 18.44 13.09
CA ILE A 56 -16.70 17.92 14.44
C ILE A 56 -15.20 17.69 14.57
N ARG A 57 -14.58 18.28 15.60
CA ARG A 57 -13.19 18.07 15.97
C ARG A 57 -13.13 17.27 17.26
N ILE A 58 -12.36 16.19 17.24
CA ILE A 58 -12.25 15.25 18.36
C ILE A 58 -10.79 15.08 18.73
N GLY A 59 -10.50 15.07 20.05
CA GLY A 59 -9.15 14.82 20.57
C GLY A 59 -8.28 16.07 20.72
N PHE A 60 -8.78 17.26 20.41
CA PHE A 60 -8.05 18.50 20.66
C PHE A 60 -8.16 18.93 22.14
N VAL A 61 -7.14 18.61 22.93
CA VAL A 61 -7.07 18.99 24.35
C VAL A 61 -6.32 20.31 24.48
N LYS A 62 -7.02 21.37 24.94
CA LYS A 62 -6.46 22.73 25.06
C LYS A 62 -5.31 22.81 26.08
N ASP A 63 -5.43 22.07 27.18
CA ASP A 63 -4.39 21.97 28.19
C ASP A 63 -3.64 20.63 28.06
N PRO A 64 -2.42 20.64 27.54
CA PRO A 64 -1.65 19.40 27.38
C PRO A 64 -1.30 18.69 28.70
N ALA A 65 -1.38 19.39 29.85
CA ALA A 65 -1.14 18.78 31.14
C ALA A 65 -2.19 17.70 31.46
N LEU A 66 -3.40 17.83 30.93
CA LEU A 66 -4.47 16.84 31.09
C LEU A 66 -4.19 15.50 30.39
N LEU A 67 -3.27 15.48 29.44
CA LEU A 67 -2.83 14.24 28.75
C LEU A 67 -1.73 13.50 29.52
N ARG A 68 -1.24 14.05 30.62
CA ARG A 68 -0.21 13.42 31.43
C ARG A 68 -0.79 12.21 32.15
N ALA A 69 -0.13 11.05 31.99
CA ALA A 69 -0.52 9.77 32.58
C ALA A 69 -1.93 9.25 32.15
N VAL A 70 -2.45 9.73 31.02
CA VAL A 70 -3.78 9.35 30.50
C VAL A 70 -3.64 8.83 29.08
N THR A 71 -4.38 7.78 28.76
CA THR A 71 -4.60 7.29 27.40
C THR A 71 -6.06 7.46 27.01
N ILE A 72 -6.31 8.04 25.84
CA ILE A 72 -7.65 8.24 25.32
C ILE A 72 -7.86 7.33 24.12
N ARG A 73 -8.97 6.57 24.12
CA ARG A 73 -9.48 5.86 22.97
C ARG A 73 -10.79 6.51 22.52
N PHE A 74 -10.87 6.86 21.26
CA PHE A 74 -12.09 7.36 20.64
C PHE A 74 -12.74 6.25 19.83
N GLU A 75 -14.03 6.01 20.03
CA GLU A 75 -14.88 5.20 19.16
C GLU A 75 -15.97 6.13 18.62
N ILE A 76 -16.02 6.28 17.29
CA ILE A 76 -16.83 7.29 16.62
C ILE A 76 -17.71 6.56 15.61
N GLU A 77 -19.02 6.68 15.77
CA GLU A 77 -19.99 6.28 14.76
C GLU A 77 -20.46 7.52 14.01
N THR A 78 -20.41 7.48 12.70
CA THR A 78 -20.72 8.63 11.85
C THR A 78 -21.56 8.19 10.65
N PRO A 79 -22.38 9.09 10.07
CA PRO A 79 -23.05 8.81 8.82
C PRO A 79 -22.06 8.38 7.73
N ARG A 80 -22.47 7.43 6.90
CA ARG A 80 -21.61 6.83 5.88
C ARG A 80 -20.95 7.84 4.93
N ALA A 81 -21.65 8.90 4.56
CA ALA A 81 -21.15 9.93 3.65
C ALA A 81 -20.19 10.95 4.30
N THR A 82 -19.71 10.69 5.51
CA THR A 82 -18.79 11.60 6.23
C THR A 82 -17.42 11.63 5.59
N GLN A 83 -16.84 12.82 5.46
CA GLN A 83 -15.41 12.97 5.19
C GLN A 83 -14.64 12.81 6.50
N VAL A 84 -13.61 11.97 6.51
CA VAL A 84 -12.83 11.66 7.71
C VAL A 84 -11.39 12.14 7.55
N HIS A 85 -10.93 12.95 8.52
CA HIS A 85 -9.52 13.30 8.69
C HIS A 85 -9.06 12.78 10.05
N ALA A 86 -8.21 11.78 10.08
CA ALA A 86 -7.69 11.20 11.32
C ALA A 86 -6.19 11.41 11.44
N HIS A 87 -5.76 11.99 12.55
CA HIS A 87 -4.35 12.22 12.84
C HIS A 87 -3.98 11.66 14.22
N THR A 88 -2.89 10.88 14.29
CA THR A 88 -2.33 10.40 15.55
C THR A 88 -0.81 10.34 15.52
N GLU A 89 -0.16 10.65 16.62
CA GLU A 89 1.29 10.51 16.74
C GLU A 89 1.69 9.05 17.04
N SER A 90 0.98 8.38 17.95
CA SER A 90 1.38 7.04 18.41
C SER A 90 0.22 6.13 18.77
N GLY A 91 -0.82 6.14 17.98
CA GLY A 91 -1.98 5.27 18.21
C GLY A 91 -2.36 4.51 16.95
N GLY A 92 -3.20 3.51 17.10
CA GLY A 92 -3.80 2.85 15.94
C GLY A 92 -4.98 3.67 15.40
N ILE A 93 -5.15 3.64 14.08
CA ILE A 93 -6.34 4.15 13.39
C ILE A 93 -7.06 2.96 12.79
N SER A 94 -8.38 2.87 13.04
CA SER A 94 -9.25 1.90 12.41
C SER A 94 -10.45 2.61 11.81
N ILE A 95 -10.70 2.43 10.52
CA ILE A 95 -11.82 3.06 9.80
C ILE A 95 -12.56 1.99 9.02
N ASP A 96 -13.88 1.96 9.15
CA ASP A 96 -14.71 0.99 8.48
C ASP A 96 -16.05 1.58 8.00
N GLY A 97 -16.49 1.23 6.79
CA GLY A 97 -17.83 1.54 6.29
C GLY A 97 -18.07 3.00 5.90
N ILE A 98 -17.06 3.74 5.43
CA ILE A 98 -17.15 5.16 5.05
C ILE A 98 -17.26 5.29 3.53
N ALA A 99 -18.28 6.03 3.05
CA ALA A 99 -18.43 6.34 1.62
C ALA A 99 -17.77 7.67 1.20
N GLY A 100 -17.53 8.57 2.14
CA GLY A 100 -16.80 9.81 1.88
C GLY A 100 -15.29 9.64 1.77
N PRO A 101 -14.56 10.71 1.41
CA PRO A 101 -13.11 10.69 1.37
C PRO A 101 -12.51 10.49 2.77
N VAL A 102 -11.39 9.77 2.83
CA VAL A 102 -10.66 9.50 4.06
C VAL A 102 -9.21 9.93 3.94
N GLU A 103 -8.75 10.76 4.84
CA GLU A 103 -7.34 11.12 4.99
C GLU A 103 -6.85 10.72 6.39
N THR A 104 -5.74 9.95 6.44
CA THR A 104 -5.13 9.57 7.70
C THR A 104 -3.66 9.90 7.74
N VAL A 105 -3.21 10.37 8.89
CA VAL A 105 -1.80 10.64 9.17
C VAL A 105 -1.42 9.99 10.49
N THR A 106 -0.41 9.12 10.48
CA THR A 106 0.11 8.48 11.69
C THR A 106 1.64 8.51 11.75
N SER A 107 2.20 8.92 12.87
CA SER A 107 3.66 8.84 13.05
C SER A 107 4.09 7.43 13.46
N SER A 108 3.37 6.81 14.40
CA SER A 108 3.66 5.45 14.85
C SER A 108 2.37 4.75 15.24
N GLY A 109 2.09 3.65 14.63
CA GLY A 109 0.89 2.89 14.92
C GLY A 109 0.38 2.14 13.70
N ARG A 110 -0.52 1.21 13.97
CA ARG A 110 -1.17 0.45 12.91
C ARG A 110 -2.36 1.23 12.37
N THR A 111 -2.44 1.33 11.05
CA THR A 111 -3.61 1.87 10.35
C THR A 111 -4.34 0.74 9.64
N GLU A 112 -5.62 0.55 9.96
CA GLU A 112 -6.52 -0.41 9.34
C GLU A 112 -7.71 0.33 8.74
N ILE A 113 -7.93 0.20 7.43
CA ILE A 113 -9.03 0.84 6.72
C ILE A 113 -9.74 -0.23 5.91
N SER A 114 -11.06 -0.30 6.04
CA SER A 114 -11.89 -1.25 5.31
C SER A 114 -13.20 -0.63 4.83
N ASN A 115 -13.74 -1.18 3.72
CA ASN A 115 -15.06 -0.80 3.19
C ASN A 115 -15.21 0.71 2.98
N VAL A 116 -14.26 1.35 2.28
CA VAL A 116 -14.30 2.78 1.96
C VAL A 116 -14.58 2.96 0.48
N GLU A 117 -15.62 3.73 0.13
CA GLU A 117 -15.99 3.98 -1.26
C GLU A 117 -15.28 5.20 -1.86
N GLY A 118 -14.97 6.20 -1.01
CA GLY A 118 -14.31 7.43 -1.40
C GLY A 118 -12.81 7.27 -1.65
N GLU A 119 -12.19 8.39 -2.00
CA GLU A 119 -10.73 8.47 -2.15
C GLU A 119 -10.03 8.28 -0.80
N LEU A 120 -8.94 7.52 -0.80
CA LEU A 120 -8.12 7.25 0.37
C LEU A 120 -6.75 7.89 0.24
N LYS A 121 -6.37 8.68 1.24
CA LYS A 121 -5.02 9.21 1.39
C LYS A 121 -4.46 8.82 2.75
N VAL A 122 -3.41 8.02 2.76
CA VAL A 122 -2.83 7.46 3.99
C VAL A 122 -1.36 7.80 4.08
N THR A 123 -0.98 8.51 5.13
CA THR A 123 0.43 8.84 5.41
C THR A 123 0.85 8.19 6.71
N GLY A 124 1.83 7.28 6.65
CA GLY A 124 2.47 6.64 7.80
C GLY A 124 3.96 6.96 7.86
N HIS A 125 4.48 7.17 9.06
CA HIS A 125 5.93 7.26 9.24
C HIS A 125 6.51 5.90 9.66
N SER A 126 5.89 5.26 10.65
CA SER A 126 6.29 3.92 11.13
C SER A 126 5.05 3.14 11.55
N GLY A 127 4.91 1.96 11.08
CA GLY A 127 3.79 1.09 11.41
C GLY A 127 3.23 0.37 10.18
N ALA A 128 2.42 -0.63 10.43
CA ALA A 128 1.77 -1.36 9.37
C ALA A 128 0.51 -0.62 8.89
N ILE A 129 0.34 -0.56 7.59
CA ILE A 129 -0.87 -0.05 6.94
C ILE A 129 -1.56 -1.22 6.24
N VAL A 130 -2.84 -1.42 6.54
CA VAL A 130 -3.66 -2.45 5.92
C VAL A 130 -4.95 -1.80 5.39
N ILE A 131 -5.18 -1.92 4.09
CA ILE A 131 -6.37 -1.40 3.43
C ILE A 131 -7.08 -2.56 2.74
N ARG A 132 -8.39 -2.67 2.95
CA ARG A 132 -9.25 -3.68 2.33
C ARG A 132 -10.51 -3.06 1.76
N ASP A 133 -10.91 -3.54 0.58
CA ASP A 133 -12.20 -3.20 -0.04
C ASP A 133 -12.40 -1.69 -0.20
N ALA A 134 -11.50 -1.06 -0.98
CA ALA A 134 -11.59 0.36 -1.33
C ALA A 134 -12.16 0.54 -2.74
N GLY A 135 -13.21 1.37 -2.85
CA GLY A 135 -13.87 1.71 -4.11
C GLY A 135 -13.13 2.76 -4.92
N GLY A 136 -12.60 3.78 -4.24
CA GLY A 136 -11.90 4.92 -4.83
C GLY A 136 -10.42 4.68 -5.08
N HIS A 137 -9.75 5.75 -5.50
CA HIS A 137 -8.29 5.78 -5.63
C HIS A 137 -7.61 5.73 -4.25
N VAL A 138 -6.53 4.97 -4.14
CA VAL A 138 -5.78 4.77 -2.91
C VAL A 138 -4.38 5.33 -3.06
N SER A 139 -4.05 6.39 -2.33
CA SER A 139 -2.72 6.98 -2.24
C SER A 139 -2.12 6.69 -0.86
N VAL A 140 -1.00 5.97 -0.83
CA VAL A 140 -0.32 5.60 0.42
C VAL A 140 1.13 6.01 0.39
N HIS A 141 1.55 6.75 1.40
CA HIS A 141 2.96 7.02 1.67
C HIS A 141 3.34 6.46 3.04
N ASN A 142 4.32 5.53 3.10
CA ASN A 142 4.77 4.92 4.35
C ASN A 142 6.30 4.95 4.46
N GLY A 143 6.83 5.49 5.53
CA GLY A 143 8.27 5.49 5.78
C GLY A 143 8.81 4.09 6.08
N SER A 144 8.27 3.45 7.10
CA SER A 144 8.73 2.13 7.55
C SER A 144 7.55 1.27 8.01
N GLY A 145 7.58 0.01 7.69
CA GLY A 145 6.53 -0.94 8.07
C GLY A 145 5.87 -1.59 6.86
N GLY A 146 5.13 -2.65 7.10
CA GLY A 146 4.45 -3.39 6.04
C GLY A 146 3.26 -2.61 5.47
N LEU A 147 3.10 -2.69 4.15
CA LEU A 147 1.94 -2.17 3.43
C LEU A 147 1.19 -3.33 2.80
N GLN A 148 -0.10 -3.43 3.09
CA GLN A 148 -0.98 -4.47 2.55
C GLN A 148 -2.26 -3.84 2.00
N LEU A 149 -2.48 -3.96 0.70
CA LEU A 149 -3.63 -3.42 -0.03
C LEU A 149 -4.36 -4.57 -0.73
N TYR A 150 -5.64 -4.74 -0.43
CA TYR A 150 -6.46 -5.84 -0.96
C TYR A 150 -7.82 -5.33 -1.44
N GLY A 151 -8.28 -5.81 -2.62
CA GLY A 151 -9.63 -5.53 -3.09
C GLY A 151 -9.84 -4.06 -3.48
N ILE A 152 -8.92 -3.47 -4.24
CA ILE A 152 -9.02 -2.06 -4.64
C ILE A 152 -9.67 -1.96 -6.02
N HIS A 153 -10.81 -1.29 -6.09
CA HIS A 153 -11.53 -1.09 -7.35
C HIS A 153 -11.00 0.10 -8.17
N GLY A 154 -10.47 1.11 -7.49
CA GLY A 154 -9.77 2.24 -8.10
C GLY A 154 -8.31 1.94 -8.43
N GLY A 155 -7.53 2.98 -8.70
CA GLY A 155 -6.07 2.91 -8.86
C GLY A 155 -5.34 2.93 -7.51
N VAL A 156 -4.04 2.60 -7.55
CA VAL A 156 -3.16 2.58 -6.37
C VAL A 156 -1.88 3.34 -6.66
N ASP A 157 -1.57 4.34 -5.83
CA ASP A 157 -0.25 4.97 -5.71
C ASP A 157 0.34 4.63 -4.36
N ALA A 158 1.32 3.74 -4.32
CA ALA A 158 1.97 3.26 -3.11
C ALA A 158 3.45 3.64 -3.08
N GLU A 159 3.85 4.40 -2.08
CA GLU A 159 5.25 4.78 -1.86
C GLU A 159 5.71 4.31 -0.48
N THR A 160 6.81 3.54 -0.44
CA THR A 160 7.40 3.04 0.81
C THR A 160 8.92 3.21 0.80
N THR A 161 9.50 3.68 1.90
CA THR A 161 10.96 3.69 2.01
C THR A 161 11.48 2.30 2.41
N SER A 162 10.90 1.68 3.42
CA SER A 162 11.33 0.36 3.91
C SER A 162 10.13 -0.45 4.39
N GLY A 163 10.09 -1.70 4.07
CA GLY A 163 9.02 -2.61 4.48
C GLY A 163 8.37 -3.32 3.29
N ARG A 164 7.88 -4.51 3.54
CA ARG A 164 7.23 -5.32 2.51
C ARG A 164 5.96 -4.63 2.02
N THR A 165 5.82 -4.52 0.71
CA THR A 165 4.62 -4.01 0.04
C THR A 165 3.91 -5.18 -0.66
N GLU A 166 2.66 -5.42 -0.26
CA GLU A 166 1.78 -6.43 -0.86
C GLU A 166 0.51 -5.75 -1.37
N ILE A 167 0.25 -5.89 -2.67
CA ILE A 167 -0.92 -5.30 -3.35
C ILE A 167 -1.61 -6.43 -4.10
N SER A 168 -2.89 -6.64 -3.88
CA SER A 168 -3.63 -7.68 -4.60
C SER A 168 -5.07 -7.31 -4.91
N ASP A 169 -5.61 -7.94 -5.96
CA ASP A 169 -6.98 -7.78 -6.43
C ASP A 169 -7.32 -6.31 -6.75
N VAL A 170 -6.52 -5.70 -7.64
CA VAL A 170 -6.68 -4.30 -8.08
C VAL A 170 -7.28 -4.24 -9.47
N SER A 171 -8.32 -3.42 -9.63
CA SER A 171 -8.98 -3.24 -10.94
C SER A 171 -8.40 -2.08 -11.75
N GLY A 172 -7.93 -1.01 -11.10
CA GLY A 172 -7.28 0.13 -11.73
C GLY A 172 -5.78 -0.03 -11.93
N ASP A 173 -5.12 1.06 -12.29
CA ASP A 173 -3.67 1.09 -12.46
C ASP A 173 -2.94 1.10 -11.13
N ILE A 174 -1.74 0.53 -11.10
CA ILE A 174 -0.89 0.46 -9.91
C ILE A 174 0.44 1.15 -10.21
N ARG A 175 0.79 2.12 -9.37
CA ARG A 175 2.15 2.64 -9.24
C ARG A 175 2.68 2.28 -7.86
N ALA A 176 3.75 1.50 -7.80
CA ALA A 176 4.39 1.10 -6.55
C ALA A 176 5.87 1.49 -6.56
N THR A 177 6.26 2.36 -5.66
CA THR A 177 7.66 2.81 -5.51
C THR A 177 8.18 2.43 -4.14
N THR A 178 9.32 1.73 -4.09
CA THR A 178 9.97 1.40 -2.83
C THR A 178 11.49 1.57 -2.92
N HIS A 179 12.12 1.88 -1.80
CA HIS A 179 13.57 2.03 -1.79
C HIS A 179 14.27 0.73 -1.35
N SER A 180 13.85 0.13 -0.26
CA SER A 180 14.53 -1.05 0.33
C SER A 180 13.53 -2.07 0.84
N ALA A 181 12.89 -2.79 -0.05
CA ALA A 181 11.99 -3.88 0.32
C ALA A 181 11.54 -4.68 -0.91
N SER A 182 10.88 -5.80 -0.68
CA SER A 182 10.21 -6.53 -1.76
C SER A 182 8.83 -5.94 -2.03
N VAL A 183 8.49 -5.85 -3.31
CA VAL A 183 7.15 -5.52 -3.80
C VAL A 183 6.51 -6.78 -4.36
N ARG A 184 5.33 -7.13 -3.89
CA ARG A 184 4.50 -8.18 -4.45
C ARG A 184 3.17 -7.60 -4.92
N ILE A 185 2.89 -7.78 -6.20
CA ILE A 185 1.62 -7.39 -6.83
C ILE A 185 1.01 -8.68 -7.38
N ASP A 186 -0.24 -8.95 -7.03
CA ASP A 186 -0.94 -10.15 -7.48
C ASP A 186 -2.34 -9.77 -7.98
N LYS A 187 -2.76 -10.33 -9.14
CA LYS A 187 -4.08 -10.12 -9.73
C LYS A 187 -4.43 -8.64 -9.98
N ALA A 188 -3.66 -7.97 -10.82
CA ALA A 188 -3.98 -6.62 -11.30
C ALA A 188 -4.56 -6.66 -12.72
N LYS A 189 -5.60 -5.86 -12.95
CA LYS A 189 -6.25 -5.73 -14.28
C LYS A 189 -5.70 -4.55 -15.06
N GLY A 190 -5.39 -3.44 -14.41
CA GLY A 190 -4.82 -2.23 -15.02
C GLY A 190 -3.32 -2.35 -15.30
N ALA A 191 -2.73 -1.24 -15.72
CA ALA A 191 -1.28 -1.13 -15.90
C ALA A 191 -0.56 -1.18 -14.54
N VAL A 192 0.62 -1.83 -14.52
CA VAL A 192 1.46 -1.94 -13.33
C VAL A 192 2.79 -1.26 -13.59
N GLU A 193 3.13 -0.26 -12.80
CA GLU A 193 4.43 0.40 -12.74
C GLU A 193 5.05 0.15 -11.37
N ALA A 194 6.15 -0.58 -11.31
CA ALA A 194 6.82 -0.94 -10.07
C ALA A 194 8.30 -0.55 -10.10
N HIS A 195 8.69 0.35 -9.22
CA HIS A 195 10.07 0.82 -9.08
C HIS A 195 10.64 0.46 -7.72
N ASN A 196 11.85 -0.13 -7.74
CA ASN A 196 12.55 -0.49 -6.52
C ASN A 196 14.04 -0.18 -6.64
N THR A 197 14.69 0.24 -5.58
CA THR A 197 16.16 0.36 -5.58
C THR A 197 16.81 -0.96 -5.15
N SER A 198 16.34 -1.54 -4.05
CA SER A 198 16.91 -2.79 -3.50
C SER A 198 15.82 -3.72 -3.03
N GLY A 199 15.64 -4.82 -3.71
CA GLY A 199 14.67 -5.85 -3.39
C GLY A 199 14.00 -6.44 -4.64
N SER A 200 13.31 -7.52 -4.47
CA SER A 200 12.61 -8.20 -5.56
C SER A 200 11.28 -7.53 -5.91
N ILE A 201 10.90 -7.65 -7.16
CA ILE A 201 9.56 -7.32 -7.66
C ILE A 201 8.92 -8.61 -8.15
N ASP A 202 7.84 -9.02 -7.50
CA ASP A 202 7.00 -10.14 -7.91
C ASP A 202 5.64 -9.59 -8.39
N ALA A 203 5.41 -9.58 -9.70
CA ALA A 203 4.22 -9.04 -10.35
C ALA A 203 3.49 -10.19 -11.07
N LEU A 204 2.47 -10.73 -10.43
CA LEU A 204 1.88 -12.02 -10.78
C LEU A 204 0.41 -11.90 -11.19
N GLN A 205 -0.03 -12.77 -12.12
CA GLN A 205 -1.41 -12.88 -12.58
C GLN A 205 -1.95 -11.54 -13.13
N LEU A 206 -1.17 -10.88 -14.00
CA LEU A 206 -1.48 -9.54 -14.50
C LEU A 206 -2.18 -9.60 -15.86
N SER A 207 -3.18 -8.73 -16.05
CA SER A 207 -3.89 -8.59 -17.33
C SER A 207 -3.42 -7.37 -18.14
N GLY A 208 -2.91 -6.33 -17.48
CA GLY A 208 -2.44 -5.09 -18.09
C GLY A 208 -0.95 -5.10 -18.44
N SER A 209 -0.48 -3.97 -18.94
CA SER A 209 0.95 -3.73 -19.20
C SER A 209 1.75 -3.69 -17.90
N VAL A 210 3.03 -4.06 -17.99
CA VAL A 210 3.93 -4.10 -16.83
C VAL A 210 5.20 -3.33 -17.15
N HIS A 211 5.54 -2.38 -16.26
CA HIS A 211 6.85 -1.77 -16.21
C HIS A 211 7.46 -2.01 -14.83
N ALA A 212 8.46 -2.86 -14.76
CA ALA A 212 9.14 -3.21 -13.51
C ALA A 212 10.62 -2.86 -13.58
N GLU A 213 11.10 -2.06 -12.64
CA GLU A 213 12.48 -1.62 -12.60
C GLU A 213 13.07 -1.80 -11.19
N THR A 214 14.26 -2.40 -11.11
CA THR A 214 15.02 -2.47 -9.85
C THR A 214 16.51 -2.31 -10.12
N THR A 215 17.25 -1.69 -9.21
CA THR A 215 18.71 -1.66 -9.33
C THR A 215 19.31 -2.99 -8.88
N THR A 216 18.86 -3.52 -7.73
CA THR A 216 19.36 -4.79 -7.19
C THR A 216 18.21 -5.64 -6.71
N GLY A 217 17.97 -6.72 -7.41
CA GLY A 217 16.92 -7.68 -7.07
C GLY A 217 16.38 -8.43 -8.28
N ALA A 218 15.72 -9.52 -8.02
CA ALA A 218 15.06 -10.30 -9.07
C ALA A 218 13.70 -9.69 -9.42
N ILE A 219 13.33 -9.80 -10.70
CA ILE A 219 12.00 -9.45 -11.19
C ILE A 219 11.32 -10.73 -11.66
N ARG A 220 10.12 -10.99 -11.15
CA ARG A 220 9.24 -12.06 -11.62
C ARG A 220 7.93 -11.48 -12.11
N ILE A 221 7.55 -11.83 -13.32
CA ILE A 221 6.33 -11.38 -13.95
C ILE A 221 5.56 -12.58 -14.45
N SER A 222 4.25 -12.62 -14.19
CA SER A 222 3.33 -13.58 -14.77
C SER A 222 2.10 -12.89 -15.32
N GLN A 223 1.80 -13.10 -16.60
CA GLN A 223 0.62 -12.55 -17.26
C GLN A 223 -0.46 -13.60 -17.47
N VAL A 224 -1.71 -13.19 -17.40
CA VAL A 224 -2.89 -13.99 -17.76
C VAL A 224 -3.49 -13.57 -19.09
N SER A 225 -3.14 -12.37 -19.58
CA SER A 225 -3.52 -11.84 -20.89
C SER A 225 -2.30 -11.24 -21.58
N PRO A 226 -2.17 -11.33 -22.91
CA PRO A 226 -1.07 -10.71 -23.62
C PRO A 226 -1.09 -9.19 -23.50
N ALA A 227 -0.05 -8.61 -22.92
CA ALA A 227 0.14 -7.17 -22.79
C ALA A 227 1.64 -6.82 -22.81
N PRO A 228 2.03 -5.56 -23.08
CA PRO A 228 3.43 -5.16 -23.07
C PRO A 228 4.10 -5.39 -21.72
N ILE A 229 5.35 -5.86 -21.76
CA ILE A 229 6.20 -6.01 -20.58
C ILE A 229 7.49 -5.26 -20.80
N ARG A 230 7.88 -4.44 -19.84
CA ARG A 230 9.22 -3.89 -19.74
C ARG A 230 9.80 -4.21 -18.37
N ALA A 231 10.91 -4.95 -18.31
CA ALA A 231 11.56 -5.29 -17.05
C ALA A 231 13.06 -5.00 -17.12
N LEU A 232 13.52 -4.16 -16.21
CA LEU A 232 14.88 -3.66 -16.16
C LEU A 232 15.51 -3.93 -14.81
N THR A 233 16.70 -4.53 -14.77
CA THR A 233 17.48 -4.66 -13.54
C THR A 233 18.97 -4.54 -13.81
N ARG A 234 19.74 -3.96 -12.91
CA ARG A 234 21.19 -3.98 -13.02
C ARG A 234 21.76 -5.30 -12.52
N SER A 235 21.31 -5.75 -11.37
CA SER A 235 21.82 -6.98 -10.72
C SER A 235 20.65 -7.82 -10.22
N GLY A 236 20.20 -8.74 -11.03
CA GLY A 236 19.12 -9.64 -10.67
C GLY A 236 18.63 -10.45 -11.85
N ALA A 237 18.09 -11.61 -11.58
CA ALA A 237 17.47 -12.42 -12.61
C ALA A 237 16.09 -11.88 -12.98
N ILE A 238 15.75 -11.97 -14.26
CA ILE A 238 14.39 -11.66 -14.75
C ILE A 238 13.76 -12.98 -15.15
N LYS A 239 12.59 -13.28 -14.58
CA LYS A 239 11.76 -14.42 -14.99
C LYS A 239 10.39 -13.90 -15.42
N VAL A 240 10.00 -14.24 -16.65
CA VAL A 240 8.72 -13.87 -17.23
C VAL A 240 7.97 -15.10 -17.67
N GLN A 241 6.76 -15.27 -17.18
CA GLN A 241 5.79 -16.24 -17.64
C GLN A 241 4.75 -15.51 -18.49
N LEU A 242 4.76 -15.79 -19.80
CA LEU A 242 3.85 -15.19 -20.76
C LEU A 242 2.47 -15.84 -20.71
N ALA A 243 1.44 -15.08 -21.07
CA ALA A 243 0.10 -15.64 -21.17
C ALA A 243 0.02 -16.66 -22.32
N SER A 244 -0.67 -17.76 -22.08
CA SER A 244 -0.87 -18.82 -23.06
C SER A 244 -1.75 -18.35 -24.22
N GLY A 245 -1.44 -18.80 -25.45
CA GLY A 245 -2.26 -18.53 -26.65
C GLY A 245 -2.07 -17.14 -27.26
N GLY A 246 -1.19 -16.32 -26.70
CA GLY A 246 -0.84 -15.01 -27.23
C GLY A 246 0.37 -15.04 -28.17
N GLY A 247 0.45 -14.04 -29.06
CA GLY A 247 1.67 -13.71 -29.78
C GLY A 247 2.42 -12.58 -29.09
N TYR A 248 3.75 -12.55 -29.24
CA TYR A 248 4.61 -11.52 -28.63
C TYR A 248 5.78 -11.17 -29.54
N LEU A 249 6.26 -9.94 -29.42
CA LEU A 249 7.58 -9.53 -29.91
C LEU A 249 8.53 -9.55 -28.72
N LEU A 250 9.66 -10.25 -28.85
CA LEU A 250 10.66 -10.41 -27.79
C LEU A 250 11.92 -9.61 -28.10
N ASP A 251 12.40 -8.84 -27.16
CA ASP A 251 13.72 -8.25 -27.09
C ASP A 251 14.28 -8.45 -25.67
N ALA A 252 15.16 -9.39 -25.50
CA ALA A 252 15.74 -9.72 -24.20
C ALA A 252 17.26 -9.71 -24.28
N GLN A 253 17.92 -8.94 -23.40
CA GLN A 253 19.34 -8.73 -23.40
C GLN A 253 19.94 -8.86 -22.00
N SER A 254 21.12 -9.47 -21.93
CA SER A 254 21.92 -9.49 -20.71
C SER A 254 23.37 -9.23 -21.04
N ALA A 255 24.07 -8.36 -20.32
CA ALA A 255 25.46 -8.08 -20.61
C ALA A 255 26.39 -9.30 -20.29
N SER A 256 26.06 -10.09 -19.28
CA SER A 256 26.91 -11.24 -18.89
C SER A 256 26.15 -12.53 -18.53
N GLY A 257 24.82 -12.48 -18.46
CA GLY A 257 23.98 -13.62 -18.11
C GLY A 257 23.45 -14.36 -19.35
N LYS A 258 22.94 -15.55 -19.12
CA LYS A 258 22.30 -16.35 -20.17
C LYS A 258 20.84 -15.92 -20.35
N VAL A 259 20.44 -15.72 -21.60
CA VAL A 259 19.05 -15.50 -21.97
C VAL A 259 18.45 -16.81 -22.50
N SER A 260 17.35 -17.25 -21.91
CA SER A 260 16.61 -18.45 -22.31
C SER A 260 15.14 -18.08 -22.57
N GLY A 261 14.56 -18.72 -23.56
CA GLY A 261 13.16 -18.53 -23.94
C GLY A 261 12.56 -19.80 -24.52
N PRO A 262 11.27 -19.78 -24.84
CA PRO A 262 10.58 -20.95 -25.36
C PRO A 262 11.22 -21.46 -26.64
N SER A 263 11.14 -22.78 -26.86
CA SER A 263 11.69 -23.46 -28.03
C SER A 263 10.79 -23.23 -29.26
N THR A 264 10.83 -22.05 -29.83
CA THR A 264 10.11 -21.70 -31.05
C THR A 264 11.10 -21.44 -32.19
N SER A 265 10.75 -21.81 -33.40
CA SER A 265 11.62 -21.71 -34.59
C SER A 265 11.87 -20.30 -35.10
N THR A 266 11.15 -19.28 -34.57
CA THR A 266 11.20 -17.89 -35.02
C THR A 266 12.08 -16.98 -34.17
N LEU A 267 12.73 -17.51 -33.14
CA LEU A 267 13.60 -16.75 -32.26
C LEU A 267 15.05 -16.74 -32.75
N ALA A 268 15.61 -15.56 -33.00
CA ALA A 268 17.02 -15.36 -33.28
C ALA A 268 17.80 -15.23 -31.96
N ARG A 269 18.87 -16.01 -31.80
CA ARG A 269 19.78 -15.95 -30.66
C ARG A 269 21.18 -15.50 -31.10
N THR A 270 21.85 -14.74 -30.27
CA THR A 270 23.27 -14.45 -30.49
C THR A 270 24.15 -15.69 -30.20
N LYS A 271 25.37 -15.72 -30.76
CA LYS A 271 26.31 -16.83 -30.58
C LYS A 271 26.69 -17.08 -29.12
N ASP A 272 26.74 -16.08 -28.33
CA ASP A 272 27.11 -16.07 -26.91
C ASP A 272 25.93 -16.26 -25.95
N ALA A 273 24.72 -16.49 -26.47
CA ALA A 273 23.49 -16.71 -25.72
C ALA A 273 23.09 -15.56 -24.75
N HIS A 274 23.60 -14.34 -24.99
CA HIS A 274 23.30 -13.18 -24.15
C HIS A 274 22.14 -12.33 -24.65
N SER A 275 21.59 -12.62 -25.82
CA SER A 275 20.39 -11.97 -26.33
C SER A 275 19.43 -12.92 -27.03
N LEU A 276 18.17 -12.55 -27.03
CA LEU A 276 17.08 -13.28 -27.66
C LEU A 276 16.13 -12.26 -28.30
N LYS A 277 16.07 -12.24 -29.64
CA LYS A 277 15.14 -11.41 -30.40
C LYS A 277 14.28 -12.26 -31.31
N GLY A 278 13.03 -11.88 -31.48
CA GLY A 278 12.13 -12.54 -32.42
C GLY A 278 10.67 -12.38 -32.04
N GLN A 279 9.86 -13.30 -32.56
CA GLN A 279 8.43 -13.30 -32.27
C GLN A 279 7.94 -14.69 -31.87
N ILE A 280 6.93 -14.71 -31.04
CA ILE A 280 6.15 -15.87 -30.67
C ILE A 280 4.80 -15.77 -31.39
N GLY A 281 4.35 -16.84 -32.02
CA GLY A 281 3.06 -16.86 -32.73
C GLY A 281 3.00 -15.84 -33.87
N SER A 282 1.91 -15.12 -33.98
CA SER A 282 1.70 -14.07 -34.98
C SER A 282 2.36 -12.71 -34.65
N GLY A 283 3.14 -12.65 -33.59
CA GLY A 283 3.60 -11.38 -33.01
C GLY A 283 2.51 -10.72 -32.15
N GLY A 284 2.82 -9.59 -31.53
CA GLY A 284 1.89 -8.89 -30.63
C GLY A 284 2.60 -7.89 -29.74
N PRO A 285 2.19 -7.76 -28.47
CA PRO A 285 2.82 -6.84 -27.53
C PRO A 285 4.33 -7.10 -27.37
N LEU A 286 5.07 -6.00 -27.15
CA LEU A 286 6.52 -6.08 -26.94
C LEU A 286 6.82 -6.53 -25.50
N VAL A 287 7.76 -7.45 -25.39
CA VAL A 287 8.40 -7.89 -24.15
C VAL A 287 9.87 -7.46 -24.22
N ASP A 288 10.19 -6.38 -23.51
CA ASP A 288 11.51 -5.73 -23.45
C ASP A 288 12.15 -6.05 -22.09
N LEU A 289 13.22 -6.85 -22.09
CA LEU A 289 13.86 -7.33 -20.87
C LEU A 289 15.36 -7.02 -20.90
N ASP A 290 15.85 -6.32 -19.89
CA ASP A 290 17.26 -5.98 -19.78
C ASP A 290 17.82 -6.26 -18.38
N THR A 291 18.97 -6.96 -18.34
CA THR A 291 19.75 -7.09 -17.12
C THR A 291 21.25 -6.98 -17.43
N HIS A 292 21.99 -6.33 -16.52
CA HIS A 292 23.43 -6.25 -16.74
C HIS A 292 24.18 -7.53 -16.36
N SER A 293 23.84 -8.18 -15.26
CA SER A 293 24.72 -9.26 -14.73
C SER A 293 24.03 -10.55 -14.33
N SER A 294 22.88 -10.87 -14.93
CA SER A 294 22.17 -12.09 -14.50
C SER A 294 21.39 -12.74 -15.64
N LYS A 295 20.79 -13.88 -15.35
CA LYS A 295 20.01 -14.63 -16.36
C LYS A 295 18.63 -14.00 -16.60
N ILE A 296 18.15 -14.18 -17.84
CA ILE A 296 16.75 -13.93 -18.23
C ILE A 296 16.13 -15.27 -18.62
N GLU A 297 14.94 -15.53 -18.11
CA GLU A 297 14.19 -16.75 -18.37
C GLU A 297 12.75 -16.38 -18.78
N ILE A 298 12.35 -16.83 -19.99
CA ILE A 298 11.02 -16.56 -20.55
C ILE A 298 10.34 -17.91 -20.79
N GLU A 299 9.15 -18.09 -20.21
CA GLU A 299 8.34 -19.31 -20.25
C GLU A 299 6.96 -19.06 -20.89
#